data_7a05085e32c838f1d3d3d237af4d1e3e
#
_entry.id   7a05085e32c838f1d3d3d237af4d1e3e
#
_cell.length_a   1.000
_cell.length_b   1.000
_cell.length_c   1.000
_cell.angle_alpha   90.00
_cell.angle_beta   90.00
_cell.angle_gamma   90.00
#
_symmetry.space_group_name_H-M   'P 1'
#
loop_
_entity.id
_entity.type
_entity.pdbx_description
1 polymer ?
#
loop_
_entity_poly.entity_id
_entity_poly.type
_entity_poly.pdbx_seq_one_letter_code
_entity_poly.pdbx_strand_id
1 'polypeptide(L)'
;MPSRREFIKSTTLAAGTTALMATTRAQSKPAVTKKTEPFRQKLLDGLGGPWPKGGDLKPKKLKTEQKDGYRLEWLSYELEPGDRCPAILLVPDGVSDRSTAPAVAIWHQHAGPNPLGKTEPAGLAGNPMHHTGAALAKLGYVVLCPDALCFEERQDPQKKLRGGAYERFEFLRYTVAGQCMAWKNILDMRRAIDYLVSLP
;
A
#
# COMPACT_ATOMS: atom_id res chain seq x y z
N MET A 1 46.34 -25.65 -4.73
CA MET A 1 45.09 -25.02 -4.21
C MET A 1 43.93 -25.68 -4.93
N PRO A 2 43.05 -26.43 -4.26
CA PRO A 2 41.90 -27.08 -4.89
C PRO A 2 40.81 -26.06 -5.21
N SER A 3 40.15 -26.27 -6.36
CA SER A 3 39.14 -25.37 -6.92
C SER A 3 37.81 -25.47 -6.17
N ARG A 4 37.05 -24.37 -6.18
CA ARG A 4 35.73 -24.21 -5.52
C ARG A 4 34.64 -25.21 -5.95
N ARG A 5 34.92 -26.19 -6.79
CA ARG A 5 33.95 -27.16 -7.35
C ARG A 5 33.88 -28.52 -6.62
N GLU A 6 34.74 -28.78 -5.64
CA GLU A 6 34.76 -30.08 -4.97
C GLU A 6 34.10 -30.16 -3.59
N PHE A 7 33.43 -29.09 -3.15
CA PHE A 7 32.80 -29.06 -1.82
C PHE A 7 31.29 -29.41 -1.82
N ILE A 8 30.73 -29.86 -2.93
CA ILE A 8 29.32 -30.27 -3.00
C ILE A 8 29.23 -31.73 -3.49
N LYS A 9 29.78 -32.64 -2.74
CA LYS A 9 29.40 -34.07 -2.85
C LYS A 9 29.57 -34.72 -1.49
N SER A 10 28.46 -35.22 -0.98
CA SER A 10 28.35 -36.09 0.21
C SER A 10 27.84 -35.40 1.46
N THR A 11 26.54 -35.34 1.57
CA THR A 11 25.84 -35.73 2.82
C THR A 11 24.36 -36.01 2.47
N THR A 12 24.07 -37.26 2.19
CA THR A 12 22.70 -37.78 2.26
C THR A 12 22.34 -37.82 3.75
N LEU A 13 21.44 -36.96 4.19
CA LEU A 13 20.86 -37.08 5.53
C LEU A 13 19.36 -37.24 5.41
N ALA A 14 18.87 -38.25 6.11
CA ALA A 14 17.52 -38.76 6.12
C ALA A 14 16.48 -37.67 6.46
N ALA A 15 15.37 -37.70 5.72
CA ALA A 15 14.19 -36.89 5.97
C ALA A 15 13.51 -37.28 7.30
N GLY A 16 13.70 -36.47 8.31
CA GLY A 16 12.81 -36.40 9.46
C GLY A 16 11.87 -35.22 9.30
N THR A 17 10.64 -35.45 8.85
CA THR A 17 9.59 -34.44 8.76
C THR A 17 9.10 -34.10 10.17
N THR A 18 9.74 -33.14 10.83
CA THR A 18 9.16 -32.48 12.00
C THR A 18 8.44 -31.22 11.48
N ALA A 19 7.12 -31.31 11.33
CA ALA A 19 6.28 -30.16 11.05
C ALA A 19 6.37 -29.20 12.22
N LEU A 20 7.21 -28.17 12.09
CA LEU A 20 7.24 -27.05 13.01
C LEU A 20 5.99 -26.21 12.74
N MET A 21 4.90 -26.46 13.49
CA MET A 21 3.75 -25.57 13.54
C MET A 21 4.23 -24.23 14.11
N ALA A 22 4.59 -23.30 13.25
CA ALA A 22 4.77 -21.91 13.63
C ALA A 22 3.39 -21.35 14.00
N THR A 23 3.07 -21.37 15.28
CA THR A 23 1.98 -20.56 15.83
C THR A 23 2.35 -19.10 15.61
N THR A 24 1.86 -18.50 14.54
CA THR A 24 1.90 -17.07 14.33
C THR A 24 1.09 -16.41 15.43
N ARG A 25 1.78 -16.04 16.49
CA ARG A 25 1.25 -15.20 17.55
C ARG A 25 0.91 -13.86 16.88
N ALA A 26 -0.39 -13.55 16.78
CA ALA A 26 -0.83 -12.23 16.32
C ALA A 26 -0.07 -11.18 17.13
N GLN A 27 0.81 -10.43 16.47
CA GLN A 27 1.52 -9.33 17.12
C GLN A 27 0.46 -8.30 17.52
N SER A 28 0.20 -8.20 18.82
CA SER A 28 -0.60 -7.13 19.38
C SER A 28 -0.02 -5.79 18.90
N LYS A 29 -0.87 -4.89 18.41
CA LYS A 29 -0.47 -3.51 18.09
C LYS A 29 0.41 -2.99 19.22
N PRO A 30 1.59 -2.40 18.93
CA PRO A 30 2.42 -1.84 20.00
C PRO A 30 1.56 -0.84 20.78
N ALA A 31 1.45 -1.06 22.08
CA ALA A 31 0.69 -0.17 22.94
C ALA A 31 1.33 1.22 22.85
N VAL A 32 0.54 2.21 22.42
CA VAL A 32 0.95 3.61 22.47
C VAL A 32 1.24 3.92 23.94
N THR A 33 2.50 4.09 24.26
CA THR A 33 2.87 4.36 25.64
C THR A 33 2.41 5.78 26.01
N LYS A 34 1.98 5.98 27.27
CA LYS A 34 1.60 7.31 27.80
C LYS A 34 2.66 8.39 27.54
N LYS A 35 3.91 7.99 27.30
CA LYS A 35 5.05 8.88 27.03
C LYS A 35 5.07 9.42 25.59
N THR A 36 4.50 8.72 24.61
CA THR A 36 4.50 9.12 23.19
C THR A 36 3.25 9.90 22.80
N GLU A 37 2.20 9.86 23.61
CA GLU A 37 0.91 10.51 23.30
C GLU A 37 1.01 12.04 23.18
N PRO A 38 1.73 12.80 24.06
CA PRO A 38 1.88 14.22 23.89
C PRO A 38 2.61 14.62 22.61
N PHE A 39 3.60 13.83 22.16
CA PHE A 39 4.30 14.08 20.91
C PHE A 39 3.38 13.83 19.72
N ARG A 40 2.65 12.73 19.75
CA ARG A 40 1.68 12.38 18.70
C ARG A 40 0.61 13.47 18.55
N GLN A 41 0.10 14.00 19.65
CA GLN A 41 -0.90 15.07 19.62
C GLN A 41 -0.32 16.34 19.01
N LYS A 42 0.88 16.76 19.42
CA LYS A 42 1.56 17.92 18.83
C LYS A 42 1.80 17.76 17.32
N LEU A 43 2.21 16.58 16.90
CA LEU A 43 2.38 16.27 15.49
C LEU A 43 1.06 16.40 14.72
N LEU A 44 -0.02 15.84 15.28
CA LEU A 44 -1.34 15.89 14.67
C LEU A 44 -1.86 17.33 14.56
N ASP A 45 -1.70 18.12 15.60
CA ASP A 45 -2.07 19.54 15.60
C ASP A 45 -1.26 20.32 14.55
N GLY A 46 0.04 20.05 14.44
CA GLY A 46 0.91 20.66 13.43
C GLY A 46 0.61 20.24 11.99
N LEU A 47 0.00 19.07 11.79
CA LEU A 47 -0.46 18.61 10.48
C LEU A 47 -1.80 19.21 10.05
N GLY A 48 -2.57 19.80 10.96
CA GLY A 48 -3.87 20.41 10.66
C GLY A 48 -5.04 19.81 11.42
N GLY A 49 -4.78 19.15 12.52
CA GLY A 49 -5.77 18.65 13.46
C GLY A 49 -6.18 17.19 13.26
N PRO A 50 -7.20 16.74 13.99
CA PRO A 50 -7.60 15.34 13.99
C PRO A 50 -8.17 14.91 12.64
N TRP A 51 -7.88 13.66 12.26
CA TRP A 51 -8.53 13.05 11.11
C TRP A 51 -10.01 12.77 11.42
N PRO A 52 -10.89 12.88 10.40
CA PRO A 52 -12.27 12.50 10.55
C PRO A 52 -12.36 10.99 10.91
N LYS A 53 -13.44 10.63 11.60
CA LYS A 53 -13.76 9.21 11.78
C LYS A 53 -14.00 8.61 10.41
N GLY A 54 -13.35 7.48 10.13
CA GLY A 54 -13.56 6.73 8.90
C GLY A 54 -15.04 6.32 8.78
N GLY A 55 -15.65 6.62 7.63
CA GLY A 55 -16.96 6.11 7.25
C GLY A 55 -16.84 4.75 6.53
N ASP A 56 -17.95 4.30 5.96
CA ASP A 56 -17.97 3.12 5.10
C ASP A 56 -17.04 3.32 3.90
N LEU A 57 -16.24 2.30 3.61
CA LEU A 57 -15.30 2.33 2.48
C LEU A 57 -15.98 2.20 1.12
N LYS A 58 -17.18 1.63 1.06
CA LYS A 58 -17.97 1.40 -0.16
C LYS A 58 -17.09 0.92 -1.33
N PRO A 59 -16.36 -0.19 -1.18
CA PRO A 59 -15.45 -0.66 -2.21
C PRO A 59 -16.20 -0.97 -3.50
N LYS A 60 -15.58 -0.63 -4.64
CA LYS A 60 -16.09 -0.96 -5.98
C LYS A 60 -14.98 -1.68 -6.73
N LYS A 61 -15.17 -2.95 -7.01
CA LYS A 61 -14.30 -3.73 -7.88
C LYS A 61 -14.63 -3.40 -9.33
N LEU A 62 -13.62 -3.14 -10.15
CA LEU A 62 -13.74 -2.71 -11.54
C LEU A 62 -13.41 -3.85 -12.51
N LYS A 63 -12.25 -4.47 -12.35
CA LYS A 63 -11.81 -5.60 -13.17
C LYS A 63 -10.79 -6.45 -12.41
N THR A 64 -10.57 -7.65 -12.91
CA THR A 64 -9.52 -8.55 -12.43
C THR A 64 -8.68 -9.01 -13.62
N GLU A 65 -7.39 -9.19 -13.41
CA GLU A 65 -6.46 -9.70 -14.42
C GLU A 65 -5.47 -10.65 -13.74
N GLN A 66 -5.27 -11.83 -14.33
CA GLN A 66 -4.31 -12.81 -13.83
C GLN A 66 -2.91 -12.47 -14.32
N LYS A 67 -1.94 -12.55 -13.45
CA LYS A 67 -0.49 -12.44 -13.71
C LYS A 67 0.20 -13.73 -13.26
N ASP A 68 1.48 -13.84 -13.56
CA ASP A 68 2.32 -14.94 -13.08
C ASP A 68 2.55 -14.81 -11.58
N GLY A 69 1.94 -15.71 -10.80
CA GLY A 69 2.06 -15.81 -9.34
C GLY A 69 1.08 -14.96 -8.53
N TYR A 70 0.23 -14.14 -9.15
CA TYR A 70 -0.78 -13.33 -8.45
C TYR A 70 -1.86 -12.81 -9.40
N ARG A 71 -3.00 -12.39 -8.85
CA ARG A 71 -4.02 -11.63 -9.60
C ARG A 71 -4.00 -10.16 -9.21
N LEU A 72 -4.28 -9.31 -10.18
CA LEU A 72 -4.54 -7.88 -10.01
C LEU A 72 -6.04 -7.64 -9.93
N GLU A 73 -6.49 -6.86 -8.96
CA GLU A 73 -7.85 -6.39 -8.84
C GLU A 73 -7.88 -4.87 -8.84
N TRP A 74 -8.38 -4.27 -9.92
CA TRP A 74 -8.64 -2.82 -9.95
C TRP A 74 -9.88 -2.51 -9.16
N LEU A 75 -9.78 -1.55 -8.28
CA LEU A 75 -10.88 -1.16 -7.40
C LEU A 75 -10.80 0.32 -7.05
N SER A 76 -11.84 0.80 -6.41
CA SER A 76 -11.83 2.09 -5.73
C SER A 76 -12.58 1.99 -4.42
N TYR A 77 -12.19 2.78 -3.43
CA TYR A 77 -12.87 2.87 -2.14
C TYR A 77 -12.97 4.33 -1.68
N GLU A 78 -13.89 4.62 -0.77
CA GLU A 78 -14.14 5.96 -0.28
C GLU A 78 -13.16 6.32 0.84
N LEU A 79 -12.49 7.46 0.67
CA LEU A 79 -11.58 8.04 1.67
C LEU A 79 -12.37 8.90 2.65
N GLU A 80 -13.15 9.83 2.09
CA GLU A 80 -14.09 10.74 2.73
C GLU A 80 -15.34 10.79 1.85
N PRO A 81 -16.48 11.30 2.33
CA PRO A 81 -17.68 11.40 1.51
C PRO A 81 -17.41 12.16 0.19
N GLY A 82 -17.57 11.45 -0.92
CA GLY A 82 -17.34 11.99 -2.27
C GLY A 82 -15.89 11.96 -2.76
N ASP A 83 -14.92 11.63 -1.92
CA ASP A 83 -13.52 11.44 -2.33
C ASP A 83 -13.20 9.94 -2.41
N ARG A 84 -12.97 9.45 -3.62
CA ARG A 84 -12.65 8.04 -3.86
C ARG A 84 -11.20 7.87 -4.28
N CYS A 85 -10.58 6.83 -3.75
CA CYS A 85 -9.24 6.42 -4.10
C CYS A 85 -9.27 5.25 -5.09
N PRO A 86 -8.83 5.44 -6.33
CA PRO A 86 -8.49 4.33 -7.21
C PRO A 86 -7.29 3.57 -6.67
N ALA A 87 -7.35 2.24 -6.74
CA ALA A 87 -6.28 1.38 -6.24
C ALA A 87 -6.18 0.08 -7.05
N ILE A 88 -5.05 -0.60 -6.92
CA ILE A 88 -4.85 -1.96 -7.40
C ILE A 88 -4.50 -2.83 -6.19
N LEU A 89 -5.27 -3.90 -6.00
CA LEU A 89 -4.96 -4.95 -5.03
C LEU A 89 -4.28 -6.10 -5.77
N LEU A 90 -3.12 -6.49 -5.29
CA LEU A 90 -2.39 -7.66 -5.76
C LEU A 90 -2.61 -8.78 -4.75
N VAL A 91 -3.16 -9.89 -5.21
CA VAL A 91 -3.47 -11.04 -4.36
C VAL A 91 -2.67 -12.24 -4.85
N PRO A 92 -1.77 -12.80 -4.04
CA PRO A 92 -0.96 -13.97 -4.41
C PRO A 92 -1.82 -15.16 -4.80
N ASP A 93 -1.31 -16.01 -5.68
CA ASP A 93 -1.95 -17.29 -5.99
C ASP A 93 -2.03 -18.15 -4.71
N GLY A 94 -3.15 -18.84 -4.55
CA GLY A 94 -3.42 -19.66 -3.36
C GLY A 94 -3.96 -18.89 -2.15
N VAL A 95 -3.99 -17.55 -2.19
CA VAL A 95 -4.69 -16.75 -1.18
C VAL A 95 -6.17 -16.65 -1.54
N SER A 96 -7.01 -17.00 -0.59
CA SER A 96 -8.47 -17.02 -0.71
C SER A 96 -9.11 -16.51 0.58
N ASP A 97 -10.42 -16.34 0.58
CA ASP A 97 -11.20 -15.93 1.75
C ASP A 97 -11.09 -16.89 2.96
N ARG A 98 -10.45 -18.04 2.77
CA ARG A 98 -10.21 -19.06 3.80
C ARG A 98 -8.76 -19.14 4.27
N SER A 99 -7.89 -18.25 3.77
CA SER A 99 -6.47 -18.24 4.10
C SER A 99 -6.05 -16.87 4.61
N THR A 100 -5.22 -16.82 5.65
CA THR A 100 -4.61 -15.59 6.11
C THR A 100 -3.31 -15.35 5.37
N ALA A 101 -3.08 -14.12 4.91
CA ALA A 101 -1.83 -13.67 4.34
C ALA A 101 -1.40 -12.33 4.94
N PRO A 102 -0.09 -12.06 5.08
CA PRO A 102 0.36 -10.73 5.47
C PRO A 102 -0.03 -9.72 4.39
N ALA A 103 -0.45 -8.51 4.81
CA ALA A 103 -0.87 -7.48 3.89
C ALA A 103 -0.06 -6.19 4.06
N VAL A 104 0.16 -5.47 2.96
CA VAL A 104 0.94 -4.23 2.90
C VAL A 104 0.21 -3.21 2.02
N ALA A 105 0.09 -1.97 2.49
CA ALA A 105 -0.29 -0.84 1.66
C ALA A 105 0.98 -0.08 1.23
N ILE A 106 1.13 0.21 -0.06
CA ILE A 106 2.35 0.80 -0.63
C ILE A 106 1.99 2.03 -1.45
N TRP A 107 2.64 3.19 -1.15
CA TRP A 107 2.65 4.30 -2.06
C TRP A 107 3.57 4.04 -3.25
N HIS A 108 3.19 4.59 -4.42
CA HIS A 108 4.10 4.70 -5.55
C HIS A 108 5.19 5.73 -5.27
N GLN A 109 6.24 5.75 -6.10
CA GLN A 109 7.31 6.72 -6.01
C GLN A 109 6.81 8.12 -6.40
N HIS A 110 7.33 9.14 -5.71
CA HIS A 110 7.14 10.55 -6.02
C HIS A 110 8.34 11.06 -6.83
N ALA A 111 8.47 10.64 -8.08
CA ALA A 111 9.55 11.13 -8.96
C ALA A 111 9.09 11.08 -10.41
N GLY A 112 9.38 12.14 -11.14
CA GLY A 112 9.09 12.22 -12.57
C GLY A 112 7.66 12.66 -12.89
N PRO A 113 7.20 12.37 -14.10
CA PRO A 113 5.89 12.85 -14.55
C PRO A 113 4.77 12.17 -13.76
N ASN A 114 3.91 12.96 -13.21
CA ASN A 114 2.75 12.57 -12.40
C ASN A 114 1.69 11.66 -13.07
N PRO A 115 1.81 11.21 -14.34
CA PRO A 115 0.92 10.19 -14.87
C PRO A 115 1.04 8.82 -14.21
N LEU A 116 2.16 8.56 -13.50
CA LEU A 116 2.38 7.29 -12.81
C LEU A 116 1.90 7.40 -11.36
N GLY A 117 1.12 6.43 -10.95
CA GLY A 117 0.62 6.25 -9.59
C GLY A 117 0.64 4.78 -9.23
N LYS A 118 -0.50 4.22 -8.88
CA LYS A 118 -0.70 2.82 -8.50
C LYS A 118 -0.17 1.79 -9.51
N THR A 119 -0.12 2.15 -10.80
CA THR A 119 0.36 1.25 -11.86
C THR A 119 1.85 0.96 -11.77
N GLU A 120 2.66 1.85 -11.18
CA GLU A 120 4.09 1.61 -11.04
C GLU A 120 4.41 0.51 -10.00
N PRO A 121 4.02 0.61 -8.73
CA PRO A 121 4.27 -0.49 -7.78
C PRO A 121 3.54 -1.78 -8.16
N ALA A 122 2.43 -1.70 -8.87
CA ALA A 122 1.73 -2.88 -9.39
C ALA A 122 2.46 -3.59 -10.54
N GLY A 123 3.56 -3.04 -11.05
CA GLY A 123 4.36 -3.66 -12.11
C GLY A 123 3.78 -3.53 -13.51
N LEU A 124 2.96 -2.50 -13.76
CA LEU A 124 2.26 -2.28 -15.03
C LEU A 124 2.87 -1.17 -15.88
N ALA A 125 3.59 -0.25 -15.26
CA ALA A 125 4.21 0.90 -15.92
C ALA A 125 5.43 1.40 -15.13
N GLY A 126 6.16 2.36 -15.67
CA GLY A 126 7.28 3.02 -14.99
C GLY A 126 8.56 2.18 -14.96
N ASN A 127 9.41 2.43 -13.96
CA ASN A 127 10.70 1.77 -13.83
C ASN A 127 10.54 0.43 -13.08
N PRO A 128 11.03 -0.70 -13.63
CA PRO A 128 10.99 -2.01 -12.97
C PRO A 128 11.58 -2.04 -11.55
N MET A 129 12.50 -1.15 -11.22
CA MET A 129 13.04 -1.01 -9.86
C MET A 129 11.97 -0.61 -8.84
N HIS A 130 10.88 0.02 -9.28
CA HIS A 130 9.77 0.46 -8.43
C HIS A 130 8.57 -0.50 -8.43
N HIS A 131 8.65 -1.63 -9.12
CA HIS A 131 7.60 -2.66 -9.12
C HIS A 131 7.56 -3.44 -7.78
N THR A 132 7.65 -2.71 -6.68
CA THR A 132 7.77 -3.27 -5.32
C THR A 132 6.55 -4.07 -4.90
N GLY A 133 5.35 -3.63 -5.29
CA GLY A 133 4.11 -4.34 -5.00
C GLY A 133 4.04 -5.68 -5.72
N ALA A 134 4.41 -5.73 -7.02
CA ALA A 134 4.47 -6.97 -7.78
C ALA A 134 5.49 -7.96 -7.19
N ALA A 135 6.65 -7.45 -6.75
CA ALA A 135 7.68 -8.27 -6.10
C ALA A 135 7.17 -8.87 -4.77
N LEU A 136 6.52 -8.07 -3.94
CA LEU A 136 5.95 -8.54 -2.66
C LEU A 136 4.80 -9.52 -2.87
N ALA A 137 3.95 -9.31 -3.89
CA ALA A 137 2.88 -10.26 -4.19
C ALA A 137 3.43 -11.64 -4.56
N LYS A 138 4.51 -11.70 -5.34
CA LYS A 138 5.22 -12.97 -5.65
C LYS A 138 5.86 -13.63 -4.41
N LEU A 139 6.11 -12.86 -3.35
CA LEU A 139 6.59 -13.37 -2.06
C LEU A 139 5.44 -13.77 -1.10
N GLY A 140 4.18 -13.70 -1.53
CA GLY A 140 3.03 -14.14 -0.76
C GLY A 140 2.34 -13.05 0.06
N TYR A 141 2.64 -11.77 -0.17
CA TYR A 141 1.94 -10.65 0.48
C TYR A 141 0.74 -10.21 -0.34
N VAL A 142 -0.38 -9.94 0.32
CA VAL A 142 -1.47 -9.15 -0.27
C VAL A 142 -1.04 -7.69 -0.29
N VAL A 143 -1.04 -7.05 -1.45
CA VAL A 143 -0.51 -5.69 -1.59
C VAL A 143 -1.56 -4.75 -2.15
N LEU A 144 -1.83 -3.66 -1.45
CA LEU A 144 -2.68 -2.58 -1.94
C LEU A 144 -1.83 -1.40 -2.41
N CYS A 145 -1.99 -1.03 -3.67
CA CYS A 145 -1.34 0.11 -4.30
C CYS A 145 -2.40 1.19 -4.59
N PRO A 146 -2.62 2.18 -3.71
CA PRO A 146 -3.52 3.29 -3.98
C PRO A 146 -2.84 4.38 -4.80
N ASP A 147 -3.63 5.20 -5.52
CA ASP A 147 -3.14 6.46 -6.07
C ASP A 147 -3.02 7.51 -4.96
N ALA A 148 -1.88 8.16 -4.86
CA ALA A 148 -1.76 9.38 -4.06
C ALA A 148 -2.53 10.53 -4.72
N LEU A 149 -2.93 11.52 -3.92
CA LEU A 149 -3.53 12.73 -4.45
C LEU A 149 -2.58 13.39 -5.45
N CYS A 150 -3.10 13.89 -6.56
CA CYS A 150 -2.40 14.49 -7.71
C CYS A 150 -1.72 13.50 -8.67
N PHE A 151 -1.83 12.20 -8.46
CA PHE A 151 -1.20 11.19 -9.30
C PHE A 151 -2.22 10.35 -10.06
N GLU A 152 -1.81 9.86 -11.23
CA GLU A 152 -2.54 8.96 -12.13
C GLU A 152 -4.04 9.33 -12.28
N GLU A 153 -4.97 8.57 -11.70
CA GLU A 153 -6.40 8.86 -11.79
C GLU A 153 -6.88 9.97 -10.82
N ARG A 154 -6.04 10.40 -9.87
CA ARG A 154 -6.33 11.49 -8.93
C ARG A 154 -5.71 12.83 -9.35
N GLN A 155 -5.42 13.03 -10.63
CA GLN A 155 -5.04 14.32 -11.19
C GLN A 155 -6.24 15.27 -11.25
N ASP A 156 -6.00 16.51 -11.64
CA ASP A 156 -7.04 17.54 -11.75
C ASP A 156 -8.25 17.05 -12.57
N PRO A 157 -9.44 16.91 -11.97
CA PRO A 157 -10.63 16.43 -12.66
C PRO A 157 -11.07 17.38 -13.78
N GLN A 158 -10.71 18.66 -13.70
CA GLN A 158 -11.00 19.65 -14.74
C GLN A 158 -9.94 19.66 -15.85
N LYS A 159 -8.85 18.93 -15.69
CA LYS A 159 -7.73 18.82 -16.65
C LYS A 159 -7.08 20.17 -17.02
N LYS A 160 -7.24 21.19 -16.16
CA LYS A 160 -6.67 22.53 -16.35
C LYS A 160 -5.21 22.59 -15.85
N LEU A 161 -4.93 21.91 -14.75
CA LEU A 161 -3.60 21.82 -14.18
C LEU A 161 -3.05 20.40 -14.38
N ARG A 162 -1.73 20.28 -14.49
CA ARG A 162 -1.06 18.99 -14.66
C ARG A 162 0.19 18.90 -13.82
N GLY A 163 0.50 17.70 -13.34
CA GLY A 163 1.73 17.40 -12.63
C GLY A 163 1.96 18.33 -11.45
N GLY A 164 3.17 18.84 -11.31
CA GLY A 164 3.56 19.70 -10.21
C GLY A 164 2.75 21.01 -10.08
N ALA A 165 2.09 21.46 -11.15
CA ALA A 165 1.19 22.63 -11.05
C ALA A 165 -0.09 22.28 -10.28
N TYR A 166 -0.66 21.09 -10.51
CA TYR A 166 -1.82 20.63 -9.75
C TYR A 166 -1.44 20.28 -8.31
N GLU A 167 -0.31 19.64 -8.12
CA GLU A 167 0.19 19.33 -6.77
C GLU A 167 0.43 20.60 -5.95
N ARG A 168 1.01 21.64 -6.55
CA ARG A 168 1.18 22.96 -5.89
C ARG A 168 -0.18 23.58 -5.56
N PHE A 169 -1.16 23.49 -6.44
CA PHE A 169 -2.51 23.98 -6.20
C PHE A 169 -3.13 23.28 -4.98
N GLU A 170 -3.10 21.97 -4.93
CA GLU A 170 -3.62 21.18 -3.83
C GLU A 170 -2.86 21.47 -2.52
N PHE A 171 -1.53 21.55 -2.57
CA PHE A 171 -0.71 21.94 -1.42
C PHE A 171 -1.17 23.29 -0.84
N LEU A 172 -1.35 24.30 -1.68
CA LEU A 172 -1.80 25.62 -1.24
C LEU A 172 -3.24 25.58 -0.71
N ARG A 173 -4.12 24.80 -1.34
CA ARG A 173 -5.51 24.64 -0.91
C ARG A 173 -5.59 24.06 0.50
N TYR A 174 -4.81 23.02 0.81
CA TYR A 174 -4.72 22.47 2.16
C TYR A 174 -4.11 23.46 3.15
N THR A 175 -3.04 24.18 2.76
CA THR A 175 -2.41 25.19 3.60
C THR A 175 -3.37 26.30 3.99
N VAL A 176 -4.14 26.83 3.05
CA VAL A 176 -5.16 27.87 3.32
C VAL A 176 -6.28 27.34 4.22
N ALA A 177 -6.60 26.06 4.13
CA ALA A 177 -7.57 25.41 5.02
C ALA A 177 -7.01 25.07 6.42
N GLY A 178 -5.77 25.49 6.74
CA GLY A 178 -5.12 25.20 8.03
C GLY A 178 -4.62 23.77 8.17
N GLN A 179 -4.44 23.07 7.06
CA GLN A 179 -3.94 21.70 7.00
C GLN A 179 -2.69 21.62 6.12
N CYS A 180 -1.93 20.56 6.21
CA CYS A 180 -0.89 20.29 5.22
C CYS A 180 -1.27 19.09 4.33
N MET A 181 -0.68 19.02 3.15
CA MET A 181 -0.94 17.90 2.22
C MET A 181 -0.53 16.54 2.82
N ALA A 182 0.47 16.52 3.72
CA ALA A 182 0.85 15.32 4.44
C ALA A 182 -0.28 14.79 5.35
N TRP A 183 -1.11 15.68 5.92
CA TRP A 183 -2.30 15.28 6.67
C TRP A 183 -3.23 14.44 5.80
N LYS A 184 -3.51 14.88 4.56
CA LYS A 184 -4.35 14.16 3.60
C LYS A 184 -3.72 12.83 3.20
N ASN A 185 -2.45 12.82 2.86
CA ASN A 185 -1.75 11.59 2.47
C ASN A 185 -1.77 10.53 3.59
N ILE A 186 -1.60 10.94 4.84
CA ILE A 186 -1.69 10.03 5.99
C ILE A 186 -3.12 9.51 6.16
N LEU A 187 -4.14 10.38 6.01
CA LEU A 187 -5.53 9.95 6.04
C LEU A 187 -5.80 8.89 4.97
N ASP A 188 -5.36 9.13 3.74
CA ASP A 188 -5.56 8.22 2.62
C ASP A 188 -4.90 6.85 2.88
N MET A 189 -3.68 6.84 3.42
CA MET A 189 -3.00 5.59 3.78
C MET A 189 -3.69 4.87 4.96
N ARG A 190 -4.23 5.58 5.92
CA ARG A 190 -5.05 4.97 6.98
C ARG A 190 -6.28 4.27 6.40
N ARG A 191 -6.97 4.91 5.45
CA ARG A 191 -8.12 4.31 4.75
C ARG A 191 -7.71 3.10 3.91
N ALA A 192 -6.51 3.12 3.32
CA ALA A 192 -5.94 1.96 2.64
C ALA A 192 -5.74 0.78 3.60
N ILE A 193 -5.25 1.04 4.82
CA ILE A 193 -5.12 0.03 5.87
C ILE A 193 -6.49 -0.46 6.33
N ASP A 194 -7.47 0.44 6.54
CA ASP A 194 -8.84 0.05 6.87
C ASP A 194 -9.42 -0.89 5.80
N TYR A 195 -9.17 -0.62 4.52
CA TYR A 195 -9.59 -1.50 3.43
C TYR A 195 -8.92 -2.89 3.52
N LEU A 196 -7.61 -2.96 3.71
CA LEU A 196 -6.91 -4.24 3.88
C LEU A 196 -7.43 -5.05 5.08
N VAL A 197 -7.72 -4.38 6.19
CA VAL A 197 -8.28 -5.01 7.41
C VAL A 197 -9.72 -5.49 7.19
N SER A 198 -10.46 -4.89 6.25
CA SER A 198 -11.83 -5.29 5.92
C SER A 198 -11.92 -6.51 4.98
N LEU A 199 -10.80 -6.94 4.41
CA LEU A 199 -10.76 -8.15 3.59
C LEU A 199 -10.96 -9.40 4.46
N PRO A 200 -11.59 -10.45 3.91
CA PRO A 200 -11.85 -11.69 4.63
C PRO A 200 -10.59 -12.45 5.01
#